data_1029ea3fd35083aa44f011200af787d9
#
_entry.id   1029ea3fd35083aa44f011200af787d9
#
_cell.length_a   1.000
_cell.length_b   1.000
_cell.length_c   1.000
_cell.angle_alpha   90.00
_cell.angle_beta   90.00
_cell.angle_gamma   90.00
#
_symmetry.space_group_name_H-M   'P 1'
#
loop_
_entity.id
_entity.type
_entity.pdbx_description
1 polymer ?
#
loop_
_entity_poly.entity_id
_entity_poly.type
_entity_poly.pdbx_seq_one_letter_code
_entity_poly.pdbx_strand_id
1 'polypeptide(L)'
;MRLKYITKFFLVAACGLVTFAACSDEYLDKKVDVSETQEKVYSDSAKVAGVVNGFYGQIGYSHSYKRFGQCGLDFPAKELEARGAELSMGMYLAQGTVNVNNAGNDAWNNTYNKWRAINIFMNNYNEGKVAAILSSDPNKPGETLTKATIEYWKGQAFFLRAWFIATMIKHYGGIPLIEDRVYTENDKIDVPRSTYGESVKYAVDQCDSAFYYLERSGHIYSQGTVNPVGSIHGKSEGRACGMAALALKARILLYAASPLVNCKREDDPNLLVSYGDYDAARWKTAYDAVKRFIDLNNANSWYELRPGQKDNTTAAKSWWPRFYYAFMHDAVTNKEPIFCDFLSNEQGDSQNRVALDAYYSPNSRISRFANLNKLTGFPTQELVDAFPMADGFPIRDSRSKYTYEDGDDMYLNRDPRLKATVSYNGAYRMMNAYKDALMRTYTGDMVTTGNPDETSAIKDGIYQPNATTTGYYRMKFILDNGGLETYDYRPTILMRYAEILLIAAETANELVADGALAPEESKEYIRMIRQRAEIEEGESNKYGVMDDIKKEDMRKLIQTERQIELAFEEHRYWDVRRWKIAKEVLCGPSHGMEITRR
;
A
#
# COMPACT_ATOMS: atom_id res chain seq x y z
N MET A 1 19.29 -16.26 -82.47
CA MET A 1 19.03 -15.30 -81.33
C MET A 1 17.53 -15.10 -80.95
N ARG A 2 16.58 -15.52 -81.78
CA ARG A 2 15.12 -15.35 -81.44
C ARG A 2 14.52 -16.43 -80.55
N LEU A 3 15.04 -17.63 -80.49
CA LEU A 3 14.51 -18.73 -79.70
C LEU A 3 14.76 -18.60 -78.15
N LYS A 4 15.87 -17.91 -77.78
CA LYS A 4 16.18 -17.69 -76.35
C LYS A 4 15.29 -16.67 -75.64
N TYR A 5 14.63 -15.79 -76.36
CA TYR A 5 13.74 -14.79 -75.79
C TYR A 5 12.32 -15.33 -75.56
N ILE A 6 11.84 -16.24 -76.41
CA ILE A 6 10.54 -16.85 -76.28
C ILE A 6 10.47 -17.75 -75.04
N THR A 7 11.56 -18.55 -74.76
CA THR A 7 11.64 -19.42 -73.57
C THR A 7 11.70 -18.62 -72.25
N LYS A 8 12.36 -17.44 -72.26
CA LYS A 8 12.37 -16.56 -71.09
C LYS A 8 11.03 -15.88 -70.80
N PHE A 9 10.29 -15.56 -71.88
CA PHE A 9 8.93 -14.94 -71.74
C PHE A 9 7.92 -15.92 -71.20
N PHE A 10 7.96 -17.20 -71.63
CA PHE A 10 7.11 -18.25 -71.06
C PHE A 10 7.48 -18.64 -69.62
N LEU A 11 8.76 -18.57 -69.27
CA LEU A 11 9.16 -18.84 -67.88
C LEU A 11 8.71 -17.71 -66.94
N VAL A 12 8.76 -16.46 -67.35
CA VAL A 12 8.31 -15.33 -66.54
C VAL A 12 6.77 -15.30 -66.46
N ALA A 13 6.04 -15.68 -67.55
CA ALA A 13 4.59 -15.81 -67.51
C ALA A 13 4.10 -17.00 -66.68
N ALA A 14 4.84 -18.13 -66.66
CA ALA A 14 4.54 -19.28 -65.78
C ALA A 14 4.82 -18.98 -64.29
N CYS A 15 5.89 -18.25 -63.95
CA CYS A 15 6.15 -17.80 -62.58
C CYS A 15 5.10 -16.75 -62.12
N GLY A 16 4.64 -15.88 -63.00
CA GLY A 16 3.60 -14.89 -62.69
C GLY A 16 2.21 -15.50 -62.44
N LEU A 17 1.89 -16.61 -63.12
CA LEU A 17 0.61 -17.34 -62.93
C LEU A 17 0.62 -18.21 -61.66
N VAL A 18 1.79 -18.68 -61.19
CA VAL A 18 1.89 -19.46 -59.92
C VAL A 18 1.80 -18.56 -58.70
N THR A 19 2.16 -17.26 -58.83
CA THR A 19 2.03 -16.32 -57.71
C THR A 19 0.62 -15.79 -57.50
N PHE A 20 -0.28 -15.90 -58.46
CA PHE A 20 -1.71 -15.54 -58.27
C PHE A 20 -2.61 -16.69 -57.79
N ALA A 21 -2.11 -17.92 -57.83
CA ALA A 21 -2.88 -19.08 -57.30
C ALA A 21 -2.54 -19.41 -55.82
N ALA A 22 -1.66 -18.64 -55.18
CA ALA A 22 -1.25 -18.87 -53.78
C ALA A 22 -1.97 -18.01 -52.74
N CYS A 23 -2.92 -17.15 -53.18
CA CYS A 23 -3.85 -16.50 -52.26
C CYS A 23 -5.17 -17.26 -52.36
N SER A 24 -5.27 -18.40 -51.71
CA SER A 24 -6.58 -18.97 -51.42
C SER A 24 -7.21 -18.13 -50.29
N ASP A 25 -8.44 -17.68 -50.49
CA ASP A 25 -9.25 -16.96 -49.50
C ASP A 25 -9.33 -17.76 -48.14
N GLU A 26 -9.11 -19.07 -48.19
CA GLU A 26 -8.99 -19.93 -46.97
C GLU A 26 -7.90 -19.52 -45.98
N TYR A 27 -6.82 -18.82 -46.40
CA TYR A 27 -5.79 -18.34 -45.46
C TYR A 27 -6.23 -17.07 -44.73
N LEU A 28 -7.10 -16.28 -45.33
CA LEU A 28 -7.74 -15.10 -44.73
C LEU A 28 -8.98 -15.46 -43.93
N ASP A 29 -9.60 -16.59 -44.24
CA ASP A 29 -10.78 -17.15 -43.53
C ASP A 29 -10.38 -18.03 -42.32
N LYS A 30 -9.12 -18.15 -41.95
CA LYS A 30 -8.78 -18.61 -40.60
C LYS A 30 -9.38 -17.61 -39.63
N LYS A 31 -10.61 -17.90 -39.20
CA LYS A 31 -11.14 -17.33 -37.96
C LYS A 31 -10.03 -17.48 -36.95
N VAL A 32 -9.51 -16.33 -36.52
CA VAL A 32 -8.59 -16.29 -35.39
C VAL A 32 -9.41 -16.76 -34.18
N ASP A 33 -9.41 -18.07 -33.98
CA ASP A 33 -10.18 -18.77 -32.93
C ASP A 33 -9.48 -18.58 -31.56
N VAL A 34 -8.88 -17.40 -31.36
CA VAL A 34 -8.05 -17.07 -30.20
C VAL A 34 -8.75 -16.13 -29.24
N SER A 35 -9.83 -15.45 -29.62
CA SER A 35 -10.64 -14.67 -28.68
C SER A 35 -11.90 -15.46 -28.31
N GLU A 36 -11.93 -15.92 -27.06
CA GLU A 36 -13.18 -16.45 -26.52
C GLU A 36 -14.25 -15.36 -26.55
N THR A 37 -15.43 -15.69 -27.06
CA THR A 37 -16.55 -14.75 -27.01
C THR A 37 -16.96 -14.50 -25.56
N GLN A 38 -17.46 -13.30 -25.28
CA GLN A 38 -17.99 -12.97 -23.96
C GLN A 38 -18.99 -14.02 -23.45
N GLU A 39 -19.85 -14.53 -24.33
CA GLU A 39 -20.81 -15.59 -24.02
C GLU A 39 -20.13 -16.88 -23.53
N LYS A 40 -19.07 -17.34 -24.20
CA LYS A 40 -18.29 -18.52 -23.77
C LYS A 40 -17.57 -18.30 -22.43
N VAL A 41 -17.11 -17.07 -22.14
CA VAL A 41 -16.48 -16.77 -20.86
C VAL A 41 -17.52 -16.82 -19.74
N TYR A 42 -18.67 -16.20 -19.92
CA TYR A 42 -19.70 -16.14 -18.89
C TYR A 42 -20.55 -17.43 -18.79
N SER A 43 -20.43 -18.33 -19.74
CA SER A 43 -21.02 -19.69 -19.67
C SER A 43 -20.16 -20.70 -18.90
N ASP A 44 -19.04 -20.29 -18.32
CA ASP A 44 -18.11 -21.16 -17.60
C ASP A 44 -17.70 -20.56 -16.26
N SER A 45 -18.00 -21.24 -15.16
CA SER A 45 -17.74 -20.74 -13.81
C SER A 45 -16.25 -20.53 -13.49
N ALA A 46 -15.36 -21.38 -14.02
CA ALA A 46 -13.94 -21.24 -13.81
C ALA A 46 -13.41 -19.98 -14.52
N LYS A 47 -13.92 -19.70 -15.73
CA LYS A 47 -13.58 -18.48 -16.47
C LYS A 47 -14.14 -17.22 -15.78
N VAL A 48 -15.39 -17.27 -15.29
CA VAL A 48 -15.96 -16.18 -14.49
C VAL A 48 -15.14 -15.92 -13.24
N ALA A 49 -14.71 -16.95 -12.53
CA ALA A 49 -13.80 -16.82 -11.40
C ALA A 49 -12.48 -16.13 -11.82
N GLY A 50 -11.94 -16.49 -13.00
CA GLY A 50 -10.78 -15.84 -13.61
C GLY A 50 -11.01 -14.35 -13.90
N VAL A 51 -12.19 -13.96 -14.39
CA VAL A 51 -12.58 -12.57 -14.60
C VAL A 51 -12.56 -11.80 -13.28
N VAL A 52 -13.20 -12.35 -12.23
CA VAL A 52 -13.21 -11.71 -10.89
C VAL A 52 -11.80 -11.60 -10.31
N ASN A 53 -10.95 -12.63 -10.50
CA ASN A 53 -9.55 -12.57 -10.11
C ASN A 53 -8.81 -11.44 -10.86
N GLY A 54 -9.10 -11.23 -12.13
CA GLY A 54 -8.54 -10.17 -12.95
C GLY A 54 -8.86 -8.75 -12.44
N PHE A 55 -9.92 -8.55 -11.64
CA PHE A 55 -10.23 -7.25 -11.03
C PHE A 55 -9.18 -6.86 -9.98
N TYR A 56 -8.54 -7.81 -9.31
CA TYR A 56 -7.49 -7.57 -8.32
C TYR A 56 -6.17 -7.11 -8.93
N GLY A 57 -5.99 -7.23 -10.23
CA GLY A 57 -4.79 -6.69 -10.88
C GLY A 57 -4.67 -5.20 -10.62
N GLN A 58 -3.50 -4.79 -10.13
CA GLN A 58 -3.15 -3.39 -9.84
C GLN A 58 -3.87 -2.76 -8.62
N ILE A 59 -4.42 -3.55 -7.69
CA ILE A 59 -4.94 -3.00 -6.41
C ILE A 59 -3.83 -2.33 -5.60
N GLY A 60 -2.60 -2.86 -5.65
CA GLY A 60 -1.41 -2.27 -5.03
C GLY A 60 -0.79 -1.13 -5.85
N TYR A 61 -1.53 -0.52 -6.76
CA TYR A 61 -1.02 0.48 -7.68
C TYR A 61 -0.41 1.70 -6.97
N SER A 62 -1.00 2.17 -5.89
CA SER A 62 -0.45 3.26 -5.10
C SER A 62 0.80 2.87 -4.31
N HIS A 63 1.01 1.58 -4.05
CA HIS A 63 2.18 1.04 -3.38
C HIS A 63 3.28 0.57 -4.35
N SER A 64 3.09 0.79 -5.64
CA SER A 64 4.06 0.38 -6.64
C SER A 64 5.19 1.40 -6.75
N TYR A 65 6.41 0.97 -6.41
CA TYR A 65 7.62 1.77 -6.68
C TYR A 65 7.77 2.15 -8.16
N LYS A 66 7.18 1.38 -9.08
CA LYS A 66 7.20 1.68 -10.51
C LYS A 66 6.41 2.93 -10.88
N ARG A 67 5.41 3.30 -10.07
CA ARG A 67 4.54 4.45 -10.35
C ARG A 67 5.16 5.78 -9.97
N PHE A 68 5.69 5.87 -8.76
CA PHE A 68 6.20 7.12 -8.20
C PHE A 68 7.73 7.18 -8.17
N GLY A 69 8.39 6.23 -8.82
CA GLY A 69 9.83 6.00 -8.67
C GLY A 69 10.10 5.06 -7.50
N GLN A 70 11.37 4.81 -7.25
CA GLN A 70 11.81 3.74 -6.35
C GLN A 70 11.46 4.00 -4.87
N CYS A 71 11.19 5.25 -4.50
CA CYS A 71 10.82 5.60 -3.12
C CYS A 71 9.31 5.81 -2.92
N GLY A 72 8.50 5.62 -3.95
CA GLY A 72 7.05 5.81 -3.87
C GLY A 72 6.66 7.22 -3.43
N LEU A 73 5.60 7.33 -2.65
CA LEU A 73 5.13 8.58 -2.02
C LEU A 73 5.86 8.90 -0.70
N ASP A 74 6.70 7.99 -0.20
CA ASP A 74 7.46 8.21 1.04
C ASP A 74 8.53 9.30 0.83
N PHE A 75 9.03 9.47 -0.41
CA PHE A 75 9.97 10.54 -0.74
C PHE A 75 9.34 11.94 -0.65
N PRO A 76 8.25 12.29 -1.37
CA PRO A 76 7.63 13.59 -1.23
C PRO A 76 7.01 13.82 0.16
N ALA A 77 6.83 12.78 0.95
CA ALA A 77 6.39 12.87 2.35
C ALA A 77 7.53 13.11 3.35
N LYS A 78 8.79 13.16 2.88
CA LYS A 78 10.00 13.24 3.71
C LYS A 78 10.17 12.09 4.71
N GLU A 79 9.59 10.94 4.45
CA GLU A 79 9.92 9.72 5.18
C GLU A 79 11.21 9.10 4.66
N LEU A 80 11.44 9.20 3.35
CA LEU A 80 12.66 8.78 2.68
C LEU A 80 13.30 9.92 1.91
N GLU A 81 14.63 9.92 1.84
CA GLU A 81 15.41 10.71 0.90
C GLU A 81 15.82 9.82 -0.27
N ALA A 82 15.59 10.31 -1.49
CA ALA A 82 15.93 9.57 -2.71
C ALA A 82 17.38 9.76 -3.10
N ARG A 83 18.03 8.69 -3.53
CA ARG A 83 19.35 8.76 -4.15
C ARG A 83 19.23 8.78 -5.68
N GLY A 84 19.76 9.84 -6.29
CA GLY A 84 19.82 9.97 -7.74
C GLY A 84 18.57 10.62 -8.34
N ALA A 85 18.77 11.25 -9.48
CA ALA A 85 17.77 12.06 -10.16
C ALA A 85 17.01 11.22 -11.21
N GLU A 86 16.33 10.14 -10.83
CA GLU A 86 15.35 9.58 -11.75
C GLU A 86 14.14 10.52 -11.82
N LEU A 87 13.85 11.01 -13.02
CA LEU A 87 12.63 11.77 -13.28
C LEU A 87 11.42 10.86 -13.01
N SER A 88 10.80 11.04 -11.88
CA SER A 88 9.66 10.24 -11.44
C SER A 88 8.56 11.14 -10.91
N MET A 89 7.35 10.61 -10.81
CA MET A 89 6.24 11.35 -10.19
C MET A 89 6.58 11.75 -8.74
N GLY A 90 7.25 10.89 -7.98
CA GLY A 90 7.72 11.22 -6.64
C GLY A 90 8.66 12.42 -6.61
N MET A 91 9.58 12.51 -7.57
CA MET A 91 10.49 13.66 -7.71
C MET A 91 9.73 14.95 -8.05
N TYR A 92 8.81 14.91 -9.03
CA TYR A 92 8.02 16.09 -9.38
C TYR A 92 7.16 16.58 -8.22
N LEU A 93 6.58 15.66 -7.44
CA LEU A 93 5.81 16.00 -6.24
C LEU A 93 6.69 16.63 -5.15
N ALA A 94 7.89 16.06 -4.90
CA ALA A 94 8.82 16.57 -3.90
C ALA A 94 9.35 17.97 -4.26
N GLN A 95 9.59 18.22 -5.55
CA GLN A 95 10.07 19.51 -6.05
C GLN A 95 8.96 20.54 -6.29
N GLY A 96 7.69 20.16 -6.18
CA GLY A 96 6.57 21.03 -6.51
C GLY A 96 6.48 21.38 -8.01
N THR A 97 7.05 20.57 -8.89
CA THR A 97 7.14 20.82 -10.35
C THR A 97 6.10 20.05 -11.16
N VAL A 98 5.10 19.49 -10.49
CA VAL A 98 4.00 18.80 -11.17
C VAL A 98 3.21 19.77 -12.05
N ASN A 99 2.99 19.37 -13.30
CA ASN A 99 2.20 20.13 -14.28
C ASN A 99 1.44 19.17 -15.21
N VAL A 100 0.65 19.70 -16.12
CA VAL A 100 -0.19 18.90 -17.02
C VAL A 100 0.57 17.91 -17.90
N ASN A 101 1.87 18.14 -18.15
CA ASN A 101 2.68 17.28 -19.01
C ASN A 101 3.35 16.14 -18.23
N ASN A 102 3.52 16.27 -16.91
CA ASN A 102 4.20 15.30 -16.07
C ASN A 102 3.34 14.73 -14.93
N ALA A 103 2.09 15.18 -14.79
CA ALA A 103 1.18 14.73 -13.72
C ALA A 103 0.86 13.24 -13.78
N GLY A 104 1.06 12.60 -14.94
CA GLY A 104 0.66 11.22 -15.16
C GLY A 104 -0.87 11.03 -15.14
N ASN A 105 -1.35 10.06 -15.87
CA ASN A 105 -2.78 9.73 -15.92
C ASN A 105 -3.06 8.26 -15.62
N ASP A 106 -2.09 7.56 -15.08
CA ASP A 106 -2.16 6.11 -14.90
C ASP A 106 -3.30 5.69 -13.95
N ALA A 107 -3.52 6.45 -12.85
CA ALA A 107 -4.64 6.18 -11.94
C ALA A 107 -5.99 6.32 -12.67
N TRP A 108 -6.09 7.30 -13.57
CA TRP A 108 -7.28 7.53 -14.39
C TRP A 108 -7.54 6.35 -15.34
N ASN A 109 -6.57 6.04 -16.18
CA ASN A 109 -6.69 4.96 -17.17
C ASN A 109 -6.92 3.60 -16.48
N ASN A 110 -6.17 3.31 -15.44
CA ASN A 110 -6.32 2.07 -14.70
C ASN A 110 -7.72 1.93 -14.10
N THR A 111 -8.23 2.97 -13.46
CA THR A 111 -9.57 2.93 -12.84
C THR A 111 -10.66 2.70 -13.86
N TYR A 112 -10.71 3.46 -14.97
CA TYR A 112 -11.76 3.29 -15.96
C TYR A 112 -11.69 1.95 -16.69
N ASN A 113 -10.49 1.41 -16.93
CA ASN A 113 -10.32 0.07 -17.48
C ASN A 113 -10.89 -1.00 -16.53
N LYS A 114 -10.60 -0.91 -15.23
CA LYS A 114 -11.14 -1.84 -14.24
C LYS A 114 -12.63 -1.64 -14.03
N TRP A 115 -13.10 -0.39 -13.98
CA TRP A 115 -14.53 -0.08 -13.85
C TRP A 115 -15.33 -0.64 -15.04
N ARG A 116 -14.82 -0.47 -16.27
CA ARG A 116 -15.44 -1.08 -17.46
C ARG A 116 -15.51 -2.61 -17.36
N ALA A 117 -14.42 -3.27 -16.96
CA ALA A 117 -14.40 -4.72 -16.80
C ALA A 117 -15.41 -5.20 -15.72
N ILE A 118 -15.51 -4.47 -14.61
CA ILE A 118 -16.49 -4.73 -13.56
C ILE A 118 -17.92 -4.53 -14.09
N ASN A 119 -18.19 -3.46 -14.86
CA ASN A 119 -19.50 -3.21 -15.43
C ASN A 119 -19.93 -4.31 -16.41
N ILE A 120 -19.02 -4.82 -17.23
CA ILE A 120 -19.30 -5.97 -18.11
C ILE A 120 -19.73 -7.18 -17.28
N PHE A 121 -19.02 -7.48 -16.20
CA PHE A 121 -19.39 -8.55 -15.27
C PHE A 121 -20.77 -8.31 -14.66
N MET A 122 -21.02 -7.10 -14.13
CA MET A 122 -22.27 -6.73 -13.48
C MET A 122 -23.48 -6.83 -14.43
N ASN A 123 -23.32 -6.42 -15.67
CA ASN A 123 -24.38 -6.52 -16.67
C ASN A 123 -24.72 -8.00 -16.97
N ASN A 124 -23.71 -8.87 -17.16
CA ASN A 124 -23.95 -10.30 -17.35
C ASN A 124 -24.60 -10.94 -16.12
N TYR A 125 -24.21 -10.51 -14.92
CA TYR A 125 -24.85 -10.95 -13.68
C TYR A 125 -26.33 -10.54 -13.64
N ASN A 126 -26.65 -9.27 -13.90
CA ASN A 126 -28.01 -8.75 -13.86
C ASN A 126 -28.92 -9.38 -14.91
N GLU A 127 -28.38 -9.79 -16.06
CA GLU A 127 -29.10 -10.53 -17.10
C GLU A 127 -29.30 -12.01 -16.78
N GLY A 128 -28.87 -12.47 -15.61
CA GLY A 128 -29.00 -13.86 -15.16
C GLY A 128 -28.09 -14.85 -15.91
N LYS A 129 -27.17 -14.37 -16.74
CA LYS A 129 -26.28 -15.23 -17.55
C LYS A 129 -25.25 -15.99 -16.69
N VAL A 130 -24.94 -15.48 -15.49
CA VAL A 130 -24.01 -16.12 -14.55
C VAL A 130 -24.70 -17.17 -13.68
N ALA A 131 -26.02 -17.11 -13.52
CA ALA A 131 -26.77 -17.96 -12.57
C ALA A 131 -26.95 -19.42 -13.00
N ALA A 132 -26.79 -19.74 -14.29
CA ALA A 132 -27.05 -21.07 -14.87
C ALA A 132 -25.78 -21.84 -15.25
N ILE A 133 -24.60 -21.43 -14.76
CA ILE A 133 -23.32 -21.94 -15.22
C ILE A 133 -22.92 -23.20 -14.46
N LEU A 134 -22.58 -24.25 -15.22
CA LEU A 134 -21.95 -25.45 -14.71
C LEU A 134 -20.43 -25.29 -14.71
N SER A 135 -19.76 -25.85 -13.72
CA SER A 135 -18.29 -25.85 -13.67
C SER A 135 -17.70 -26.67 -14.82
N SER A 136 -16.75 -26.07 -15.55
CA SER A 136 -15.91 -26.79 -16.50
C SER A 136 -14.62 -27.31 -15.85
N ASP A 137 -14.44 -27.17 -14.53
CA ASP A 137 -13.31 -27.74 -13.82
C ASP A 137 -13.33 -29.28 -13.98
N PRO A 138 -12.29 -29.92 -14.56
CA PRO A 138 -12.22 -31.34 -14.74
C PRO A 138 -12.32 -32.15 -13.44
N ASN A 139 -11.97 -31.52 -12.31
CA ASN A 139 -12.03 -32.12 -10.98
C ASN A 139 -13.42 -31.96 -10.33
N LYS A 140 -14.30 -31.16 -10.91
CA LYS A 140 -15.64 -30.83 -10.40
C LYS A 140 -16.70 -30.79 -11.50
N PRO A 141 -16.79 -31.82 -12.33
CA PRO A 141 -17.74 -31.87 -13.43
C PRO A 141 -19.18 -31.80 -12.91
N GLY A 142 -19.96 -30.88 -13.42
CA GLY A 142 -21.38 -30.73 -13.08
C GLY A 142 -21.69 -29.98 -11.78
N GLU A 143 -20.71 -29.40 -11.10
CA GLU A 143 -20.96 -28.52 -9.94
C GLU A 143 -21.65 -27.24 -10.38
N THR A 144 -22.88 -27.01 -9.91
CA THR A 144 -23.63 -25.78 -10.15
C THR A 144 -23.18 -24.71 -9.15
N LEU A 145 -22.95 -23.47 -9.62
CA LEU A 145 -22.64 -22.35 -8.74
C LEU A 145 -23.77 -22.10 -7.74
N THR A 146 -23.41 -21.99 -6.47
CA THR A 146 -24.36 -21.61 -5.44
C THR A 146 -24.66 -20.11 -5.50
N LYS A 147 -25.85 -19.72 -5.05
CA LYS A 147 -26.22 -18.30 -4.90
C LYS A 147 -25.18 -17.55 -4.05
N ALA A 148 -24.68 -18.15 -3.00
CA ALA A 148 -23.65 -17.56 -2.13
C ALA A 148 -22.36 -17.25 -2.91
N THR A 149 -21.89 -18.13 -3.79
CA THR A 149 -20.70 -17.89 -4.63
C THR A 149 -20.91 -16.71 -5.56
N ILE A 150 -22.09 -16.62 -6.20
CA ILE A 150 -22.42 -15.54 -7.11
C ILE A 150 -22.51 -14.20 -6.35
N GLU A 151 -23.16 -14.19 -5.20
CA GLU A 151 -23.23 -12.99 -4.32
C GLU A 151 -21.84 -12.59 -3.83
N TYR A 152 -20.96 -13.54 -3.52
CA TYR A 152 -19.57 -13.26 -3.16
C TYR A 152 -18.80 -12.58 -4.31
N TRP A 153 -18.92 -13.05 -5.52
CA TRP A 153 -18.29 -12.39 -6.67
C TRP A 153 -18.82 -10.98 -6.89
N LYS A 154 -20.13 -10.78 -6.74
CA LYS A 154 -20.75 -9.48 -6.85
C LYS A 154 -20.28 -8.51 -5.77
N GLY A 155 -20.17 -8.99 -4.53
CA GLY A 155 -19.63 -8.21 -3.41
C GLY A 155 -18.18 -7.77 -3.65
N GLN A 156 -17.34 -8.67 -4.17
CA GLN A 156 -15.96 -8.33 -4.55
C GLN A 156 -15.93 -7.27 -5.68
N ALA A 157 -16.80 -7.39 -6.68
CA ALA A 157 -16.87 -6.43 -7.78
C ALA A 157 -17.24 -5.02 -7.28
N PHE A 158 -18.21 -4.89 -6.38
CA PHE A 158 -18.55 -3.61 -5.75
C PHE A 158 -17.40 -3.05 -4.92
N PHE A 159 -16.74 -3.88 -4.10
CA PHE A 159 -15.59 -3.46 -3.30
C PHE A 159 -14.46 -2.91 -4.16
N LEU A 160 -14.07 -3.65 -5.21
CA LEU A 160 -12.97 -3.24 -6.08
C LEU A 160 -13.31 -1.99 -6.89
N ARG A 161 -14.58 -1.83 -7.31
CA ARG A 161 -15.04 -0.58 -7.92
C ARG A 161 -14.90 0.59 -6.95
N ALA A 162 -15.32 0.42 -5.69
CA ALA A 162 -15.12 1.43 -4.63
C ALA A 162 -13.64 1.75 -4.42
N TRP A 163 -12.78 0.73 -4.38
CA TRP A 163 -11.33 0.87 -4.20
C TRP A 163 -10.68 1.74 -5.27
N PHE A 164 -10.97 1.45 -6.54
CA PHE A 164 -10.42 2.21 -7.66
C PHE A 164 -10.98 3.63 -7.71
N ILE A 165 -12.27 3.81 -7.46
CA ILE A 165 -12.91 5.13 -7.40
C ILE A 165 -12.33 5.97 -6.25
N ALA A 166 -12.16 5.40 -5.05
CA ALA A 166 -11.54 6.08 -3.92
C ALA A 166 -10.11 6.53 -4.25
N THR A 167 -9.36 5.70 -4.99
CA THR A 167 -8.03 6.08 -5.48
C THR A 167 -8.10 7.30 -6.40
N MET A 168 -9.05 7.33 -7.34
CA MET A 168 -9.22 8.49 -8.23
C MET A 168 -9.64 9.76 -7.49
N ILE A 169 -10.63 9.67 -6.60
CA ILE A 169 -11.10 10.82 -5.82
C ILE A 169 -9.94 11.43 -5.02
N LYS A 170 -9.11 10.59 -4.42
CA LYS A 170 -7.93 11.01 -3.67
C LYS A 170 -6.93 11.79 -4.53
N HIS A 171 -6.79 11.45 -5.82
CA HIS A 171 -5.85 12.08 -6.74
C HIS A 171 -6.43 13.32 -7.45
N TYR A 172 -7.70 13.23 -7.88
CA TYR A 172 -8.27 14.19 -8.84
C TYR A 172 -9.49 14.94 -8.32
N GLY A 173 -10.04 14.57 -7.17
CA GLY A 173 -11.31 15.11 -6.69
C GLY A 173 -12.51 14.47 -7.38
N GLY A 174 -13.51 15.28 -7.78
CA GLY A 174 -14.68 14.79 -8.52
C GLY A 174 -14.31 14.20 -9.88
N ILE A 175 -15.00 13.17 -10.28
CA ILE A 175 -14.70 12.37 -11.49
C ILE A 175 -15.96 12.14 -12.33
N PRO A 176 -15.84 11.85 -13.63
CA PRO A 176 -16.96 11.37 -14.43
C PRO A 176 -17.50 10.05 -13.88
N LEU A 177 -18.75 10.03 -13.43
CA LEU A 177 -19.41 8.84 -12.91
C LEU A 177 -20.11 8.11 -14.08
N ILE A 178 -19.52 6.99 -14.53
CA ILE A 178 -20.06 6.19 -15.62
C ILE A 178 -21.10 5.16 -15.15
N GLU A 179 -21.32 5.06 -13.83
CA GLU A 179 -22.24 4.12 -13.20
C GLU A 179 -22.04 2.67 -13.69
N ASP A 180 -23.09 2.01 -14.20
CA ASP A 180 -23.02 0.65 -14.74
C ASP A 180 -22.89 0.60 -16.27
N ARG A 181 -22.60 1.74 -16.93
CA ARG A 181 -22.50 1.82 -18.39
C ARG A 181 -21.23 1.15 -18.90
N VAL A 182 -21.37 0.46 -20.02
CA VAL A 182 -20.27 -0.10 -20.79
C VAL A 182 -20.23 0.62 -22.14
N TYR A 183 -19.24 1.48 -22.31
CA TYR A 183 -19.03 2.19 -23.57
C TYR A 183 -18.30 1.30 -24.58
N THR A 184 -18.72 1.40 -25.83
CA THR A 184 -18.09 0.77 -26.99
C THR A 184 -17.27 1.81 -27.77
N GLU A 185 -16.51 1.37 -28.76
CA GLU A 185 -15.70 2.25 -29.62
C GLU A 185 -16.54 3.23 -30.44
N ASN A 186 -17.84 2.92 -30.68
CA ASN A 186 -18.77 3.75 -31.44
C ASN A 186 -19.51 4.76 -30.55
N ASP A 187 -19.38 4.67 -29.23
CA ASP A 187 -20.10 5.55 -28.33
C ASP A 187 -19.37 6.88 -28.16
N LYS A 188 -20.08 7.99 -28.30
CA LYS A 188 -19.58 9.28 -27.87
C LYS A 188 -19.64 9.35 -26.35
N ILE A 189 -18.45 9.42 -25.70
CA ILE A 189 -18.35 9.60 -24.26
C ILE A 189 -18.45 11.10 -23.97
N ASP A 190 -19.58 11.52 -23.40
CA ASP A 190 -19.83 12.90 -22.99
C ASP A 190 -20.37 12.90 -21.56
N VAL A 191 -19.49 12.56 -20.61
CA VAL A 191 -19.82 12.50 -19.19
C VAL A 191 -18.96 13.54 -18.48
N PRO A 192 -19.56 14.64 -18.01
CA PRO A 192 -18.81 15.66 -17.27
C PRO A 192 -18.32 15.12 -15.93
N ARG A 193 -17.34 15.79 -15.33
CA ARG A 193 -16.93 15.49 -13.97
C ARG A 193 -18.09 15.82 -13.02
N SER A 194 -18.40 14.89 -12.15
CA SER A 194 -19.28 15.10 -11.00
C SER A 194 -18.58 15.90 -9.92
N THR A 195 -19.33 16.50 -9.02
CA THR A 195 -18.76 17.18 -7.86
C THR A 195 -17.97 16.20 -6.97
N TYR A 196 -17.11 16.74 -6.13
CA TYR A 196 -16.38 15.95 -5.11
C TYR A 196 -17.36 15.17 -4.24
N GLY A 197 -18.43 15.84 -3.75
CA GLY A 197 -19.42 15.22 -2.87
C GLY A 197 -20.18 14.07 -3.55
N GLU A 198 -20.61 14.24 -4.80
CA GLU A 198 -21.28 13.16 -5.57
C GLU A 198 -20.34 11.97 -5.78
N SER A 199 -19.08 12.24 -6.08
CA SER A 199 -18.07 11.18 -6.28
C SER A 199 -17.80 10.39 -5.00
N VAL A 200 -17.68 11.09 -3.85
CA VAL A 200 -17.55 10.46 -2.52
C VAL A 200 -18.79 9.62 -2.21
N LYS A 201 -20.00 10.20 -2.40
CA LYS A 201 -21.25 9.47 -2.15
C LYS A 201 -21.31 8.18 -2.97
N TYR A 202 -20.96 8.25 -4.25
CA TYR A 202 -20.97 7.06 -5.11
C TYR A 202 -20.00 6.00 -4.61
N ALA A 203 -18.77 6.36 -4.22
CA ALA A 203 -17.80 5.42 -3.68
C ALA A 203 -18.29 4.76 -2.37
N VAL A 204 -18.93 5.54 -1.49
CA VAL A 204 -19.54 5.05 -0.24
C VAL A 204 -20.69 4.09 -0.52
N ASP A 205 -21.58 4.40 -1.46
CA ASP A 205 -22.69 3.53 -1.87
C ASP A 205 -22.16 2.19 -2.43
N GLN A 206 -21.01 2.21 -3.14
CA GLN A 206 -20.34 0.97 -3.58
C GLN A 206 -19.81 0.14 -2.39
N CYS A 207 -19.25 0.79 -1.35
CA CYS A 207 -18.83 0.09 -0.13
C CYS A 207 -20.04 -0.56 0.58
N ASP A 208 -21.17 0.13 0.68
CA ASP A 208 -22.37 -0.41 1.30
C ASP A 208 -22.94 -1.58 0.52
N SER A 209 -22.96 -1.49 -0.81
CA SER A 209 -23.35 -2.59 -1.69
C SER A 209 -22.39 -3.79 -1.55
N ALA A 210 -21.08 -3.53 -1.46
CA ALA A 210 -20.09 -4.57 -1.23
C ALA A 210 -20.35 -5.29 0.10
N PHE A 211 -20.53 -4.52 1.19
CA PHE A 211 -20.83 -5.09 2.51
C PHE A 211 -22.07 -5.97 2.46
N TYR A 212 -23.16 -5.48 1.87
CA TYR A 212 -24.43 -6.21 1.75
C TYR A 212 -24.27 -7.58 1.08
N TYR A 213 -23.58 -7.65 -0.08
CA TYR A 213 -23.40 -8.92 -0.80
C TYR A 213 -22.38 -9.83 -0.13
N LEU A 214 -21.31 -9.28 0.47
CA LEU A 214 -20.30 -10.06 1.18
C LEU A 214 -20.84 -10.66 2.48
N GLU A 215 -21.67 -9.94 3.21
CA GLU A 215 -22.36 -10.47 4.40
C GLU A 215 -23.30 -11.62 4.03
N ARG A 216 -24.16 -11.43 3.02
CA ARG A 216 -25.13 -12.44 2.57
C ARG A 216 -24.48 -13.71 2.01
N SER A 217 -23.31 -13.58 1.44
CA SER A 217 -22.52 -14.72 0.94
C SER A 217 -21.73 -15.45 2.04
N GLY A 218 -21.79 -14.99 3.29
CA GLY A 218 -21.03 -15.54 4.41
C GLY A 218 -19.57 -15.08 4.47
N HIS A 219 -19.19 -14.04 3.71
CA HIS A 219 -17.84 -13.50 3.65
C HIS A 219 -17.73 -12.14 4.35
N ILE A 220 -18.38 -11.99 5.49
CA ILE A 220 -18.29 -10.76 6.30
C ILE A 220 -16.86 -10.53 6.81
N TYR A 221 -16.18 -11.61 7.15
CA TYR A 221 -14.79 -11.65 7.60
C TYR A 221 -14.00 -12.65 6.75
N SER A 222 -12.81 -12.29 6.38
CA SER A 222 -11.84 -13.20 5.78
C SER A 222 -10.61 -13.20 6.66
N GLN A 223 -10.42 -14.29 7.40
CA GLN A 223 -9.12 -14.60 7.94
C GLN A 223 -8.30 -15.14 6.77
N GLY A 224 -7.08 -14.61 6.58
CA GLY A 224 -6.13 -15.23 5.68
C GLY A 224 -5.81 -16.63 6.20
N THR A 225 -6.64 -17.60 5.84
CA THR A 225 -6.34 -19.00 6.10
C THR A 225 -5.27 -19.44 5.13
N VAL A 226 -4.02 -19.28 5.53
CA VAL A 226 -2.93 -20.01 4.91
C VAL A 226 -3.19 -21.49 5.20
N ASN A 227 -3.36 -22.27 4.17
CA ASN A 227 -3.36 -23.70 4.32
C ASN A 227 -1.93 -24.11 4.71
N PRO A 228 -1.65 -24.65 5.92
CA PRO A 228 -0.31 -24.85 6.44
C PRO A 228 0.54 -25.86 5.67
N VAL A 229 0.02 -26.49 4.64
CA VAL A 229 0.72 -27.48 3.83
C VAL A 229 0.86 -26.95 2.39
N GLY A 230 1.79 -26.05 2.19
CA GLY A 230 2.42 -25.81 0.87
C GLY A 230 1.55 -25.31 -0.29
N SER A 231 0.26 -25.11 -0.08
CA SER A 231 -0.64 -24.53 -1.07
C SER A 231 -0.88 -23.07 -0.72
N ILE A 232 -0.10 -22.23 -1.32
CA ILE A 232 -0.17 -20.76 -1.27
C ILE A 232 -1.46 -20.21 -1.90
N HIS A 233 -2.32 -21.06 -2.33
CA HIS A 233 -3.56 -20.77 -3.02
C HIS A 233 -4.79 -21.07 -2.17
N GLY A 234 -4.73 -20.75 -0.89
CA GLY A 234 -5.94 -20.63 -0.07
C GLY A 234 -6.88 -19.64 -0.75
N LYS A 235 -8.01 -20.13 -1.23
CA LYS A 235 -8.90 -19.45 -2.19
C LYS A 235 -9.50 -18.12 -1.73
N SER A 236 -9.22 -17.65 -0.52
CA SER A 236 -9.78 -16.40 0.06
C SER A 236 -8.74 -15.40 0.55
N GLU A 237 -7.45 -15.74 0.51
CA GLU A 237 -6.39 -14.86 0.99
C GLU A 237 -6.32 -13.56 0.15
N GLY A 238 -6.26 -12.41 0.82
CA GLY A 238 -6.22 -11.10 0.18
C GLY A 238 -7.49 -10.68 -0.55
N ARG A 239 -8.55 -11.49 -0.51
CA ARG A 239 -9.82 -11.13 -1.15
C ARG A 239 -10.63 -10.20 -0.26
N ALA A 240 -11.45 -9.36 -0.92
CA ALA A 240 -12.36 -8.47 -0.23
C ALA A 240 -13.38 -9.24 0.61
N CYS A 241 -13.62 -8.74 1.81
CA CYS A 241 -14.65 -9.19 2.74
C CYS A 241 -15.51 -8.01 3.21
N GLY A 242 -16.61 -8.27 3.91
CA GLY A 242 -17.49 -7.21 4.42
C GLY A 242 -16.77 -6.21 5.30
N MET A 243 -15.90 -6.69 6.19
CA MET A 243 -15.11 -5.81 7.06
C MET A 243 -14.12 -4.94 6.27
N ALA A 244 -13.54 -5.44 5.17
CA ALA A 244 -12.72 -4.61 4.28
C ALA A 244 -13.53 -3.49 3.63
N ALA A 245 -14.80 -3.75 3.27
CA ALA A 245 -15.68 -2.72 2.72
C ALA A 245 -16.00 -1.64 3.76
N LEU A 246 -16.23 -1.99 5.02
CA LEU A 246 -16.42 -1.02 6.11
C LEU A 246 -15.13 -0.21 6.38
N ALA A 247 -13.97 -0.86 6.36
CA ALA A 247 -12.68 -0.20 6.52
C ALA A 247 -12.43 0.84 5.41
N LEU A 248 -12.69 0.47 4.16
CA LEU A 248 -12.57 1.38 3.03
C LEU A 248 -13.54 2.55 3.13
N LYS A 249 -14.80 2.30 3.51
CA LYS A 249 -15.80 3.33 3.76
C LYS A 249 -15.33 4.33 4.82
N ALA A 250 -14.80 3.84 5.95
CA ALA A 250 -14.26 4.69 7.01
C ALA A 250 -13.10 5.57 6.52
N ARG A 251 -12.17 5.00 5.73
CA ARG A 251 -11.06 5.74 5.13
C ARG A 251 -11.56 6.84 4.16
N ILE A 252 -12.50 6.53 3.28
CA ILE A 252 -13.08 7.51 2.34
C ILE A 252 -13.72 8.67 3.11
N LEU A 253 -14.51 8.36 4.14
CA LEU A 253 -15.23 9.38 4.92
C LEU A 253 -14.30 10.20 5.82
N LEU A 254 -13.21 9.62 6.35
CA LEU A 254 -12.16 10.38 7.03
C LEU A 254 -11.55 11.43 6.10
N TYR A 255 -11.21 11.05 4.87
CA TYR A 255 -10.68 12.00 3.88
C TYR A 255 -11.72 13.08 3.55
N ALA A 256 -12.98 12.70 3.38
CA ALA A 256 -14.08 13.60 3.09
C ALA A 256 -14.40 14.59 4.23
N ALA A 257 -14.13 14.21 5.49
CA ALA A 257 -14.27 15.09 6.64
C ALA A 257 -13.07 16.01 6.88
N SER A 258 -11.93 15.72 6.26
CA SER A 258 -10.66 16.39 6.55
C SER A 258 -10.58 17.82 5.99
N PRO A 259 -9.78 18.71 6.60
CA PRO A 259 -9.72 20.14 6.28
C PRO A 259 -9.42 20.52 4.83
N LEU A 260 -8.77 19.63 4.06
CA LEU A 260 -8.44 19.89 2.65
C LEU A 260 -9.69 20.08 1.78
N VAL A 261 -10.74 19.31 2.07
CA VAL A 261 -11.95 19.23 1.24
C VAL A 261 -13.20 19.71 1.99
N ASN A 262 -13.23 19.59 3.32
CA ASN A 262 -14.29 20.06 4.20
C ASN A 262 -14.01 21.52 4.61
N CYS A 263 -14.05 22.42 3.65
CA CYS A 263 -13.75 23.85 3.87
C CYS A 263 -14.41 24.71 2.80
N LYS A 264 -14.52 26.01 3.11
CA LYS A 264 -14.91 27.00 2.10
C LYS A 264 -13.75 27.21 1.11
N ARG A 265 -14.06 27.11 -0.18
CA ARG A 265 -13.11 27.38 -1.28
C ARG A 265 -13.75 28.26 -2.33
N GLU A 266 -13.10 29.39 -2.62
CA GLU A 266 -13.53 30.32 -3.64
C GLU A 266 -12.96 29.99 -5.03
N ASP A 267 -11.86 29.21 -5.04
CA ASP A 267 -11.16 28.75 -6.25
C ASP A 267 -11.74 27.45 -6.84
N ASP A 268 -12.85 26.93 -6.28
CA ASP A 268 -13.52 25.71 -6.73
C ASP A 268 -15.02 25.92 -6.95
N PRO A 269 -15.42 26.80 -7.89
CA PRO A 269 -16.82 27.14 -8.12
C PRO A 269 -17.68 25.96 -8.59
N ASN A 270 -17.05 24.92 -9.14
CA ASN A 270 -17.72 23.72 -9.64
C ASN A 270 -17.72 22.55 -8.63
N LEU A 271 -17.20 22.78 -7.42
CA LEU A 271 -17.12 21.79 -6.35
C LEU A 271 -16.38 20.50 -6.78
N LEU A 272 -15.35 20.62 -7.60
CA LEU A 272 -14.62 19.49 -8.15
C LEU A 272 -13.56 18.93 -7.22
N VAL A 273 -13.02 19.76 -6.29
CA VAL A 273 -11.93 19.37 -5.40
C VAL A 273 -12.23 19.61 -3.93
N SER A 274 -13.47 20.03 -3.63
CA SER A 274 -13.95 20.28 -2.26
C SER A 274 -15.47 20.20 -2.18
N TYR A 275 -16.01 20.31 -0.97
CA TYR A 275 -17.45 20.51 -0.76
C TYR A 275 -17.90 21.99 -0.91
N GLY A 276 -16.94 22.92 -0.96
CA GLY A 276 -17.21 24.34 -1.02
C GLY A 276 -17.66 24.99 0.29
N ASP A 277 -17.93 24.19 1.32
CA ASP A 277 -18.33 24.62 2.66
C ASP A 277 -17.68 23.76 3.74
N TYR A 278 -17.70 24.24 4.98
CA TYR A 278 -17.39 23.45 6.15
C TYR A 278 -18.67 22.91 6.78
N ASP A 279 -18.71 21.60 7.03
CA ASP A 279 -19.78 20.95 7.74
C ASP A 279 -19.22 19.98 8.78
N ALA A 280 -19.49 20.24 10.06
CA ALA A 280 -19.08 19.39 11.18
C ALA A 280 -19.73 18.00 11.14
N ALA A 281 -20.89 17.86 10.49
CA ALA A 281 -21.58 16.57 10.35
C ALA A 281 -20.77 15.54 9.56
N ARG A 282 -19.83 15.97 8.70
CA ARG A 282 -18.94 15.06 7.97
C ARG A 282 -18.02 14.29 8.92
N TRP A 283 -17.55 14.92 10.00
CA TRP A 283 -16.80 14.22 11.06
C TRP A 283 -17.64 13.17 11.79
N LYS A 284 -18.92 13.50 12.07
CA LYS A 284 -19.84 12.53 12.68
C LYS A 284 -20.08 11.33 11.75
N THR A 285 -20.26 11.58 10.47
CA THR A 285 -20.45 10.53 9.47
C THR A 285 -19.22 9.62 9.36
N ALA A 286 -18.01 10.17 9.40
CA ALA A 286 -16.78 9.40 9.42
C ALA A 286 -16.62 8.58 10.70
N TYR A 287 -16.93 9.19 11.86
CA TYR A 287 -16.94 8.51 13.16
C TYR A 287 -17.92 7.34 13.18
N ASP A 288 -19.16 7.54 12.75
CA ASP A 288 -20.16 6.47 12.73
C ASP A 288 -19.76 5.30 11.82
N ALA A 289 -19.11 5.58 10.72
CA ALA A 289 -18.62 4.55 9.82
C ALA A 289 -17.51 3.69 10.45
N VAL A 290 -16.54 4.32 11.11
CA VAL A 290 -15.46 3.56 11.77
C VAL A 290 -15.97 2.85 13.02
N LYS A 291 -16.91 3.44 13.76
CA LYS A 291 -17.55 2.79 14.92
C LYS A 291 -18.28 1.52 14.53
N ARG A 292 -19.00 1.52 13.40
CA ARG A 292 -19.63 0.29 12.89
C ARG A 292 -18.63 -0.84 12.69
N PHE A 293 -17.45 -0.56 12.16
CA PHE A 293 -16.38 -1.56 12.05
C PHE A 293 -15.96 -2.06 13.44
N ILE A 294 -15.68 -1.13 14.37
CA ILE A 294 -15.18 -1.45 15.71
C ILE A 294 -16.21 -2.26 16.49
N ASP A 295 -17.47 -1.87 16.46
CA ASP A 295 -18.55 -2.56 17.19
C ASP A 295 -18.75 -4.00 16.70
N LEU A 296 -18.70 -4.22 15.37
CA LEU A 296 -18.73 -5.56 14.79
C LEU A 296 -17.49 -6.37 15.18
N ASN A 297 -16.32 -5.73 15.18
CA ASN A 297 -15.10 -6.39 15.59
C ASN A 297 -15.11 -6.76 17.08
N ASN A 298 -15.58 -5.87 17.94
CA ASN A 298 -15.68 -6.13 19.38
C ASN A 298 -16.64 -7.28 19.69
N ALA A 299 -17.72 -7.41 18.94
CA ALA A 299 -18.69 -8.50 19.10
C ALA A 299 -18.13 -9.87 18.65
N ASN A 300 -17.13 -9.91 17.77
CA ASN A 300 -16.67 -11.13 17.13
C ASN A 300 -15.17 -11.43 17.33
N SER A 301 -14.36 -10.47 17.75
CA SER A 301 -12.90 -10.58 17.94
C SER A 301 -12.15 -11.06 16.70
N TRP A 302 -12.53 -10.58 15.52
CA TRP A 302 -11.92 -10.95 14.25
C TRP A 302 -10.55 -10.34 14.04
N TYR A 303 -10.40 -9.06 14.38
CA TYR A 303 -9.15 -8.30 14.22
C TYR A 303 -8.59 -7.91 15.58
N GLU A 304 -7.29 -7.94 15.69
CA GLU A 304 -6.57 -7.51 16.88
C GLU A 304 -5.22 -6.90 16.49
N LEU A 305 -4.71 -5.99 17.30
CA LEU A 305 -3.33 -5.55 17.17
C LEU A 305 -2.43 -6.73 17.50
N ARG A 306 -1.61 -7.16 16.53
CA ARG A 306 -0.74 -8.31 16.75
C ARG A 306 0.23 -8.04 17.89
N PRO A 307 0.15 -8.77 19.02
CA PRO A 307 1.26 -8.83 19.95
C PRO A 307 2.34 -9.67 19.27
N GLY A 308 3.47 -9.07 18.91
CA GLY A 308 4.55 -9.81 18.26
C GLY A 308 4.87 -11.07 19.05
N GLN A 309 4.90 -12.23 18.39
CA GLN A 309 5.44 -13.43 19.00
C GLN A 309 6.94 -13.24 19.16
N LYS A 310 7.43 -13.30 20.39
CA LYS A 310 8.84 -13.66 20.62
C LYS A 310 8.97 -15.11 20.15
N ASP A 311 9.50 -15.29 18.96
CA ASP A 311 9.86 -16.63 18.51
C ASP A 311 11.01 -17.12 19.41
N ASN A 312 10.68 -17.97 20.37
CA ASN A 312 11.62 -18.54 21.31
C ASN A 312 12.56 -19.59 20.68
N THR A 313 12.46 -19.83 19.38
CA THR A 313 13.18 -20.94 18.74
C THR A 313 14.59 -20.60 18.26
N THR A 314 14.96 -19.32 18.18
CA THR A 314 16.35 -18.92 17.85
C THR A 314 16.77 -17.69 18.64
N ALA A 315 17.94 -17.74 19.25
CA ALA A 315 18.51 -16.65 20.05
C ALA A 315 18.62 -15.30 19.29
N ALA A 316 18.70 -15.34 17.97
CA ALA A 316 18.76 -14.15 17.11
C ALA A 316 17.43 -13.39 17.03
N LYS A 317 16.29 -14.05 17.20
CA LYS A 317 14.96 -13.45 17.02
C LYS A 317 14.42 -12.70 18.25
N SER A 318 15.03 -12.83 19.41
CA SER A 318 14.64 -12.11 20.63
C SER A 318 15.00 -10.61 20.62
N TRP A 319 15.72 -10.14 19.60
CA TRP A 319 16.27 -8.78 19.54
C TRP A 319 15.32 -7.73 18.91
N TRP A 320 14.29 -8.20 18.14
CA TRP A 320 13.39 -7.30 17.47
C TRP A 320 12.17 -6.95 18.30
N PRO A 321 11.72 -5.67 18.28
CA PRO A 321 10.45 -5.28 18.85
C PRO A 321 9.29 -6.07 18.21
N ARG A 322 8.23 -6.28 18.96
CA ARG A 322 7.04 -6.99 18.48
C ARG A 322 6.46 -6.40 17.20
N PHE A 323 6.55 -5.09 17.07
CA PHE A 323 6.10 -4.35 15.88
C PHE A 323 6.74 -4.83 14.57
N TYR A 324 8.02 -5.22 14.59
CA TYR A 324 8.70 -5.76 13.42
C TYR A 324 7.99 -6.98 12.84
N TYR A 325 7.54 -7.89 13.70
CA TYR A 325 6.89 -9.14 13.27
C TYR A 325 5.46 -8.94 12.74
N ALA A 326 4.82 -7.79 12.97
CA ALA A 326 3.51 -7.49 12.40
C ALA A 326 3.51 -7.49 10.86
N PHE A 327 4.68 -7.33 10.24
CA PHE A 327 4.85 -7.22 8.79
C PHE A 327 5.62 -8.38 8.16
N MET A 328 6.24 -9.27 8.96
CA MET A 328 7.23 -10.20 8.46
C MET A 328 6.74 -11.61 8.21
N HIS A 329 5.85 -12.14 8.98
CA HIS A 329 5.44 -13.53 8.83
C HIS A 329 4.00 -13.79 9.21
N ASP A 330 3.47 -14.82 8.57
CA ASP A 330 2.35 -15.60 9.04
C ASP A 330 1.00 -14.89 8.97
N ALA A 331 0.46 -14.88 7.75
CA ALA A 331 -0.92 -14.49 7.52
C ALA A 331 -1.93 -15.33 8.35
N VAL A 332 -1.54 -16.54 8.79
CA VAL A 332 -2.43 -17.46 9.52
C VAL A 332 -2.74 -16.98 10.92
N THR A 333 -1.72 -16.49 11.64
CA THR A 333 -1.90 -16.05 13.03
C THR A 333 -2.01 -14.53 13.17
N ASN A 334 -1.70 -13.79 12.10
CA ASN A 334 -1.76 -12.33 12.09
C ASN A 334 -3.17 -11.85 11.81
N LYS A 335 -3.87 -11.40 12.84
CA LYS A 335 -5.22 -10.85 12.73
C LYS A 335 -5.25 -9.33 12.47
N GLU A 336 -4.11 -8.68 12.28
CA GLU A 336 -4.07 -7.24 12.05
C GLU A 336 -4.42 -6.84 10.61
N PRO A 337 -3.98 -7.55 9.54
CA PRO A 337 -4.31 -7.22 8.17
C PRO A 337 -5.80 -7.37 7.86
N ILE A 338 -6.38 -6.36 7.20
CA ILE A 338 -7.77 -6.32 6.75
C ILE A 338 -7.87 -6.58 5.26
N PHE A 339 -6.98 -5.97 4.48
CA PHE A 339 -6.91 -6.14 3.04
C PHE A 339 -5.46 -6.08 2.57
N CYS A 340 -5.08 -7.05 1.77
CA CYS A 340 -3.70 -7.25 1.33
C CYS A 340 -3.60 -7.47 -0.17
N ASP A 341 -2.46 -7.06 -0.74
CA ASP A 341 -2.01 -7.50 -2.06
C ASP A 341 -1.03 -8.66 -1.88
N PHE A 342 -1.47 -9.85 -2.24
CA PHE A 342 -0.60 -11.02 -2.32
C PHE A 342 0.00 -11.07 -3.72
N LEU A 343 1.20 -10.55 -3.85
CA LEU A 343 1.98 -10.70 -5.07
C LEU A 343 2.06 -12.18 -5.44
N SER A 344 1.72 -12.54 -6.67
CA SER A 344 1.69 -13.93 -7.11
C SER A 344 3.08 -14.58 -6.97
N ASN A 345 3.10 -15.91 -6.68
CA ASN A 345 4.33 -16.68 -6.61
C ASN A 345 4.89 -17.09 -7.98
N GLU A 346 4.36 -16.53 -9.05
CA GLU A 346 4.92 -16.78 -10.37
C GLU A 346 6.34 -16.24 -10.45
N GLN A 347 7.22 -16.93 -11.16
CA GLN A 347 8.66 -16.63 -11.23
C GLN A 347 9.02 -15.17 -11.53
N GLY A 348 8.10 -14.42 -12.12
CA GLY A 348 8.25 -12.98 -12.37
C GLY A 348 8.16 -12.10 -11.12
N ASP A 349 7.42 -12.50 -10.10
CA ASP A 349 7.19 -11.70 -8.89
C ASP A 349 8.25 -11.92 -7.80
N SER A 350 8.93 -13.06 -7.82
CA SER A 350 10.08 -13.28 -6.94
C SER A 350 11.15 -12.18 -7.10
N GLN A 351 11.31 -11.65 -8.31
CA GLN A 351 12.23 -10.55 -8.58
C GLN A 351 11.78 -9.22 -7.94
N ASN A 352 10.48 -8.96 -7.80
CA ASN A 352 9.98 -7.74 -7.19
C ASN A 352 10.16 -7.72 -5.67
N ARG A 353 10.07 -8.86 -4.99
CA ARG A 353 10.30 -8.99 -3.54
C ARG A 353 11.77 -8.90 -3.19
N VAL A 354 12.58 -9.61 -3.94
CA VAL A 354 14.04 -9.47 -3.87
C VAL A 354 14.45 -8.03 -4.16
N ALA A 355 13.73 -7.34 -5.06
CA ALA A 355 13.99 -5.94 -5.37
C ALA A 355 13.75 -5.02 -4.16
N LEU A 356 12.68 -5.19 -3.35
CA LEU A 356 12.47 -4.37 -2.16
C LEU A 356 13.62 -4.50 -1.17
N ASP A 357 14.03 -5.74 -0.84
CA ASP A 357 15.16 -5.97 0.05
C ASP A 357 16.47 -5.43 -0.54
N ALA A 358 16.67 -5.54 -1.85
CA ALA A 358 17.83 -5.01 -2.54
C ALA A 358 17.85 -3.47 -2.60
N TYR A 359 16.69 -2.84 -2.79
CA TYR A 359 16.59 -1.38 -2.89
C TYR A 359 16.80 -0.66 -1.55
N TYR A 360 16.49 -1.30 -0.44
CA TYR A 360 16.48 -0.66 0.87
C TYR A 360 17.46 -1.27 1.88
N SER A 361 18.16 -2.34 1.52
CA SER A 361 19.14 -2.96 2.41
C SER A 361 20.54 -2.38 2.22
N PRO A 362 21.39 -2.37 3.27
CA PRO A 362 22.78 -1.93 3.18
C PRO A 362 23.62 -2.75 2.19
N ASN A 363 24.65 -2.14 1.62
CA ASN A 363 25.59 -2.81 0.69
C ASN A 363 26.26 -4.04 1.27
N SER A 364 26.58 -4.01 2.55
CA SER A 364 27.19 -5.13 3.27
C SER A 364 26.34 -6.40 3.27
N ARG A 365 25.03 -6.26 3.09
CA ARG A 365 24.10 -7.39 3.00
C ARG A 365 23.96 -7.95 1.59
N ILE A 366 24.23 -7.14 0.56
CA ILE A 366 23.84 -7.41 -0.83
C ILE A 366 24.98 -8.05 -1.64
N SER A 367 25.80 -8.92 -1.07
CA SER A 367 26.97 -9.48 -1.76
C SER A 367 26.65 -10.16 -3.11
N ARG A 368 25.42 -10.62 -3.34
CA ARG A 368 24.96 -11.22 -4.61
C ARG A 368 24.38 -10.24 -5.63
N PHE A 369 23.96 -9.05 -5.20
CA PHE A 369 23.29 -8.07 -6.07
C PHE A 369 24.12 -6.79 -6.26
N ALA A 370 25.41 -6.85 -6.02
CA ALA A 370 26.35 -5.73 -6.16
C ALA A 370 26.28 -5.00 -7.52
N ASN A 371 25.66 -5.64 -8.52
CA ASN A 371 25.46 -5.03 -9.85
C ASN A 371 24.14 -4.25 -9.99
N LEU A 372 23.28 -4.21 -8.98
CA LEU A 372 21.99 -3.54 -9.13
C LEU A 372 22.06 -2.03 -8.99
N ASN A 373 23.15 -1.45 -8.43
CA ASN A 373 23.37 0.01 -8.30
C ASN A 373 22.10 0.81 -7.94
N LYS A 374 21.19 0.23 -7.12
CA LYS A 374 19.81 0.68 -7.05
C LYS A 374 19.34 0.98 -5.62
N LEU A 375 20.24 1.25 -4.71
CA LEU A 375 19.82 1.76 -3.39
C LEU A 375 19.19 3.14 -3.58
N THR A 376 17.93 3.31 -3.20
CA THR A 376 17.14 4.41 -3.72
C THR A 376 16.43 5.26 -2.70
N GLY A 377 16.15 4.74 -1.51
CA GLY A 377 15.45 5.50 -0.49
C GLY A 377 15.99 5.24 0.91
N PHE A 378 16.32 6.33 1.60
CA PHE A 378 16.91 6.28 2.93
C PHE A 378 16.07 7.09 3.90
N PRO A 379 15.74 6.54 5.10
CA PRO A 379 14.99 7.27 6.12
C PRO A 379 15.63 8.63 6.43
N THR A 380 14.80 9.64 6.61
CA THR A 380 15.25 10.99 6.98
C THR A 380 15.42 11.14 8.48
N GLN A 381 16.20 12.15 8.91
CA GLN A 381 16.30 12.50 10.32
C GLN A 381 14.95 12.95 10.88
N GLU A 382 14.14 13.63 10.08
CA GLU A 382 12.80 14.08 10.45
C GLU A 382 11.90 12.90 10.84
N LEU A 383 12.00 11.78 10.13
CA LEU A 383 11.28 10.56 10.51
C LEU A 383 11.85 9.98 11.81
N VAL A 384 13.17 9.92 11.96
CA VAL A 384 13.82 9.41 13.18
C VAL A 384 13.43 10.23 14.40
N ASP A 385 13.39 11.56 14.28
CA ASP A 385 13.01 12.47 15.36
C ASP A 385 11.53 12.39 15.73
N ALA A 386 10.66 11.96 14.82
CA ALA A 386 9.24 11.77 15.10
C ALA A 386 8.95 10.65 16.11
N PHE A 387 9.84 9.67 16.23
CA PHE A 387 9.68 8.60 17.24
C PHE A 387 9.92 9.18 18.64
N PRO A 388 9.01 8.98 19.61
CA PRO A 388 9.17 9.50 20.97
C PRO A 388 10.21 8.74 21.78
N MET A 389 10.38 9.13 23.04
CA MET A 389 11.10 8.36 24.04
C MET A 389 10.30 7.10 24.44
N ALA A 390 10.93 6.16 25.11
CA ALA A 390 10.29 4.88 25.48
C ALA A 390 9.09 5.02 26.40
N ASP A 391 8.98 6.14 27.13
CA ASP A 391 7.82 6.48 27.96
C ASP A 391 6.70 7.20 27.19
N GLY A 392 6.85 7.36 25.87
CA GLY A 392 5.84 7.90 24.96
C GLY A 392 5.82 9.42 24.84
N PHE A 393 6.70 10.16 25.52
CA PHE A 393 6.82 11.60 25.36
C PHE A 393 7.78 11.96 24.20
N PRO A 394 7.55 13.09 23.50
CA PRO A 394 8.47 13.54 22.45
C PRO A 394 9.92 13.66 22.94
N ILE A 395 10.87 13.58 22.03
CA ILE A 395 12.28 13.87 22.32
C ILE A 395 12.41 15.30 22.91
N ARG A 396 13.27 15.47 23.93
CA ARG A 396 13.47 16.74 24.64
C ARG A 396 12.22 17.30 25.35
N ASP A 397 11.16 16.51 25.52
CA ASP A 397 10.02 16.91 26.36
C ASP A 397 10.37 16.76 27.83
N SER A 398 10.13 17.83 28.61
CA SER A 398 10.45 17.84 30.05
C SER A 398 9.64 16.85 30.89
N ARG A 399 8.58 16.28 30.35
CA ARG A 399 7.76 15.25 31.02
C ARG A 399 8.35 13.86 30.89
N SER A 400 9.25 13.66 29.92
CA SER A 400 9.95 12.39 29.79
C SER A 400 10.91 12.19 30.95
N LYS A 401 10.95 10.97 31.49
CA LYS A 401 11.99 10.58 32.45
C LYS A 401 13.35 10.34 31.82
N TYR A 402 13.41 10.31 30.49
CA TYR A 402 14.61 10.08 29.72
C TYR A 402 15.17 11.39 29.17
N THR A 403 16.48 11.54 29.25
CA THR A 403 17.20 12.63 28.60
C THR A 403 17.54 12.21 27.18
N TYR A 404 17.25 13.08 26.22
CA TYR A 404 17.71 12.90 24.85
C TYR A 404 19.09 13.56 24.71
N GLU A 405 20.09 12.75 24.47
CA GLU A 405 21.46 13.20 24.25
C GLU A 405 21.81 13.09 22.77
N ASP A 406 22.46 14.13 22.23
CA ASP A 406 23.03 14.08 20.89
C ASP A 406 24.29 13.21 20.87
N GLY A 407 24.52 12.46 19.78
CA GLY A 407 25.68 11.58 19.62
C GLY A 407 25.34 10.10 19.72
N ASP A 408 26.21 9.31 20.33
CA ASP A 408 26.10 7.85 20.34
C ASP A 408 24.84 7.33 21.06
N ASP A 409 24.33 8.10 22.01
CA ASP A 409 23.19 7.72 22.85
C ASP A 409 21.83 8.19 22.32
N MET A 410 21.79 8.91 21.19
CA MET A 410 20.55 9.46 20.62
C MET A 410 19.47 8.40 20.27
N TYR A 411 19.87 7.15 20.16
CA TYR A 411 18.96 6.04 19.87
C TYR A 411 18.55 5.25 21.12
N LEU A 412 19.11 5.58 22.28
CA LEU A 412 18.78 4.90 23.53
C LEU A 412 17.43 5.38 24.06
N ASN A 413 16.73 4.48 24.73
CA ASN A 413 15.45 4.77 25.39
C ASN A 413 14.42 5.42 24.47
N ARG A 414 14.43 5.04 23.20
CA ARG A 414 13.46 5.49 22.18
C ARG A 414 12.31 4.49 22.04
N ASP A 415 11.22 4.95 21.48
CA ASP A 415 10.10 4.12 21.05
C ASP A 415 10.62 2.84 20.36
N PRO A 416 10.22 1.64 20.81
CA PRO A 416 10.70 0.39 20.21
C PRO A 416 10.44 0.27 18.69
N ARG A 417 9.43 0.97 18.17
CA ARG A 417 9.15 1.01 16.73
C ARG A 417 10.26 1.67 15.92
N LEU A 418 11.06 2.58 16.50
CA LEU A 418 12.20 3.17 15.79
C LEU A 418 13.12 2.06 15.27
N LYS A 419 13.53 1.14 16.13
CA LYS A 419 14.40 0.03 15.77
C LYS A 419 13.78 -0.91 14.73
N ALA A 420 12.45 -1.08 14.78
CA ALA A 420 11.72 -1.91 13.82
C ALA A 420 11.52 -1.23 12.45
N THR A 421 11.64 0.09 12.39
CA THR A 421 11.36 0.89 11.20
C THR A 421 12.63 1.36 10.50
N VAL A 422 13.64 1.76 11.27
CA VAL A 422 14.89 2.37 10.81
C VAL A 422 16.09 1.60 11.36
N SER A 423 17.05 1.31 10.49
CA SER A 423 18.36 0.79 10.87
C SER A 423 19.36 1.94 10.89
N TYR A 424 20.05 2.13 12.01
CA TYR A 424 20.96 3.24 12.29
C TYR A 424 22.34 2.72 12.75
N ASN A 425 23.31 3.58 12.89
CA ASN A 425 24.65 3.19 13.35
C ASN A 425 24.60 2.53 14.74
N GLY A 426 25.23 1.37 14.89
CA GLY A 426 25.19 0.57 16.11
C GLY A 426 23.92 -0.26 16.31
N ALA A 427 22.91 -0.13 15.43
CA ALA A 427 21.75 -1.01 15.50
C ALA A 427 22.11 -2.45 15.18
N TYR A 428 21.51 -3.39 15.93
CA TYR A 428 21.63 -4.80 15.59
C TYR A 428 20.92 -5.11 14.28
N ARG A 429 21.60 -5.84 13.40
CA ARG A 429 21.03 -6.37 12.16
C ARG A 429 21.79 -7.62 11.76
N MET A 430 21.08 -8.70 11.42
CA MET A 430 21.72 -9.90 10.91
C MET A 430 22.31 -9.62 9.52
N MET A 431 23.64 -9.52 9.47
CA MET A 431 24.40 -9.17 8.29
C MET A 431 25.43 -10.25 8.01
N ASN A 432 25.50 -10.74 6.78
CA ASN A 432 26.52 -11.71 6.40
C ASN A 432 27.95 -11.14 6.44
N ALA A 433 28.08 -9.82 6.40
CA ALA A 433 29.37 -9.14 6.35
C ALA A 433 29.95 -8.78 7.72
N TYR A 434 29.16 -8.86 8.80
CA TYR A 434 29.60 -8.47 10.15
C TYR A 434 29.47 -9.63 11.14
N LYS A 435 30.54 -9.93 11.85
CA LYS A 435 30.53 -10.98 12.86
C LYS A 435 29.72 -10.59 14.10
N ASP A 436 29.69 -9.29 14.44
CA ASP A 436 28.97 -8.74 15.57
C ASP A 436 27.55 -8.30 15.24
N ALA A 437 27.14 -8.41 13.97
CA ALA A 437 25.83 -8.03 13.48
C ALA A 437 25.41 -6.57 13.77
N LEU A 438 26.37 -5.66 14.01
CA LEU A 438 26.11 -4.24 14.25
C LEU A 438 26.26 -3.42 12.96
N MET A 439 25.29 -2.55 12.70
CA MET A 439 25.34 -1.59 11.58
C MET A 439 26.46 -0.57 11.79
N ARG A 440 27.18 -0.26 10.71
CA ARG A 440 28.26 0.71 10.70
C ARG A 440 28.07 1.71 9.57
N THR A 441 27.44 2.83 9.88
CA THR A 441 27.20 3.92 8.93
C THR A 441 28.14 5.12 9.15
N TYR A 442 29.13 4.96 10.03
CA TYR A 442 30.08 6.03 10.32
C TYR A 442 31.06 6.26 9.15
N THR A 443 31.61 7.47 9.10
CA THR A 443 32.71 7.91 8.23
C THR A 443 34.00 8.02 9.03
N GLY A 444 35.15 8.10 8.39
CA GLY A 444 36.44 8.27 9.01
C GLY A 444 37.52 7.46 8.31
N ASP A 445 38.78 7.68 8.69
CA ASP A 445 39.93 6.98 8.10
C ASP A 445 39.77 5.47 8.26
N MET A 446 40.01 4.77 7.17
CA MET A 446 40.21 3.33 7.20
C MET A 446 41.41 3.07 8.09
N VAL A 447 41.19 2.95 9.41
CA VAL A 447 42.23 2.43 10.26
C VAL A 447 42.51 1.02 9.78
N THR A 448 43.66 0.84 9.18
CA THR A 448 44.20 -0.45 8.82
C THR A 448 44.54 -1.21 10.11
N THR A 449 43.49 -1.68 10.80
CA THR A 449 43.65 -2.48 12.03
C THR A 449 44.13 -3.87 11.70
N GLY A 450 44.40 -4.19 10.44
CA GLY A 450 44.80 -5.53 10.02
C GLY A 450 43.67 -6.56 10.15
N ASN A 451 42.48 -6.15 10.56
CA ASN A 451 41.33 -7.02 10.67
C ASN A 451 40.53 -6.96 9.36
N PRO A 452 40.50 -8.04 8.54
CA PRO A 452 39.75 -8.09 7.28
C PRO A 452 38.24 -7.78 7.46
N ASP A 453 37.70 -7.98 8.65
CA ASP A 453 36.30 -7.77 8.97
C ASP A 453 35.96 -6.27 9.09
N GLU A 454 36.89 -5.40 9.44
CA GLU A 454 36.68 -3.94 9.52
C GLU A 454 36.73 -3.26 8.14
N THR A 455 37.52 -3.76 7.20
CA THR A 455 37.54 -3.22 5.83
C THR A 455 36.26 -3.50 5.06
N SER A 456 35.53 -4.54 5.41
CA SER A 456 34.19 -4.83 4.85
C SER A 456 33.09 -3.94 5.45
N ALA A 457 33.32 -3.39 6.64
CA ALA A 457 32.32 -2.71 7.47
C ALA A 457 31.98 -1.29 7.01
N ILE A 458 32.90 -0.59 6.34
CA ILE A 458 32.74 0.83 5.96
C ILE A 458 31.88 1.01 4.70
N LYS A 459 31.41 -0.06 4.07
CA LYS A 459 30.64 0.00 2.82
C LYS A 459 29.28 0.68 2.94
N ASP A 460 28.78 0.87 4.15
CA ASP A 460 27.43 1.38 4.40
C ASP A 460 27.40 2.83 4.89
N GLY A 461 28.55 3.51 4.99
CA GLY A 461 28.64 4.91 5.39
C GLY A 461 28.25 5.90 4.29
N ILE A 462 27.87 7.12 4.68
CA ILE A 462 27.25 8.14 3.79
C ILE A 462 28.10 8.55 2.58
N TYR A 463 29.42 8.43 2.64
CA TYR A 463 30.31 8.76 1.50
C TYR A 463 30.70 7.55 0.65
N GLN A 464 30.14 6.38 0.95
CA GLN A 464 30.46 5.20 0.17
C GLN A 464 29.62 5.12 -1.12
N PRO A 465 30.19 4.60 -2.21
CA PRO A 465 29.42 4.37 -3.43
C PRO A 465 28.21 3.47 -3.15
N ASN A 466 27.05 3.90 -3.61
CA ASN A 466 25.78 3.16 -3.45
C ASN A 466 25.35 2.90 -2.00
N ALA A 467 25.85 3.67 -1.02
CA ALA A 467 25.41 3.62 0.36
C ALA A 467 24.40 4.72 0.68
N THR A 468 23.96 4.78 1.94
CA THR A 468 23.01 5.77 2.42
C THR A 468 23.46 7.21 2.16
N THR A 469 22.51 8.10 1.89
CA THR A 469 22.72 9.56 1.84
C THR A 469 22.37 10.24 3.16
N THR A 470 21.67 9.54 4.06
CA THR A 470 21.16 10.09 5.32
C THR A 470 21.78 9.48 6.58
N GLY A 471 22.63 8.44 6.46
CA GLY A 471 23.14 7.69 7.59
C GLY A 471 22.20 6.58 8.09
N TYR A 472 21.05 6.42 7.45
CA TYR A 472 20.01 5.46 7.83
C TYR A 472 19.68 4.49 6.70
N TYR A 473 19.09 3.35 7.08
CA TYR A 473 18.51 2.37 6.16
C TYR A 473 17.11 1.98 6.63
N ARG A 474 16.26 1.58 5.71
CA ARG A 474 14.92 1.08 6.04
C ARG A 474 15.03 -0.30 6.69
N MET A 475 14.22 -0.55 7.72
CA MET A 475 14.10 -1.84 8.36
C MET A 475 12.69 -2.43 8.23
N LYS A 476 11.65 -1.61 8.34
CA LYS A 476 10.28 -2.05 8.17
C LYS A 476 10.08 -2.68 6.79
N PHE A 477 9.46 -3.85 6.75
CA PHE A 477 9.26 -4.70 5.57
C PHE A 477 10.55 -5.35 5.02
N ILE A 478 11.69 -5.21 5.66
CA ILE A 478 12.94 -5.82 5.23
C ILE A 478 13.24 -7.05 6.05
N LEU A 479 13.56 -8.17 5.38
CA LEU A 479 13.93 -9.40 6.08
C LEU A 479 15.26 -9.28 6.79
N ASP A 480 15.31 -9.79 8.01
CA ASP A 480 16.53 -9.91 8.80
C ASP A 480 16.93 -11.38 8.98
N ASN A 481 17.18 -12.07 7.88
CA ASN A 481 17.52 -13.49 7.87
C ASN A 481 18.94 -13.82 7.36
N GLY A 482 19.79 -12.81 7.21
CA GLY A 482 21.18 -12.96 6.77
C GLY A 482 21.41 -13.44 5.34
N GLY A 483 20.35 -13.82 4.61
CA GLY A 483 20.44 -14.29 3.22
C GLY A 483 19.25 -13.82 2.40
N LEU A 484 19.51 -13.34 1.18
CA LEU A 484 18.47 -12.99 0.21
C LEU A 484 17.88 -14.20 -0.51
N GLU A 485 18.24 -15.42 -0.08
CA GLU A 485 17.91 -16.65 -0.76
C GLU A 485 16.60 -17.30 -0.32
N THR A 486 16.06 -16.89 0.82
CA THR A 486 14.80 -17.40 1.31
C THR A 486 13.67 -16.53 0.79
N TYR A 487 12.93 -17.08 -0.15
CA TYR A 487 11.65 -16.51 -0.58
C TYR A 487 10.68 -16.56 0.59
N ASP A 488 10.50 -15.43 1.26
CA ASP A 488 9.55 -15.32 2.33
C ASP A 488 8.27 -14.66 1.85
N TYR A 489 7.15 -15.23 2.28
CA TYR A 489 5.84 -14.80 1.84
C TYR A 489 5.42 -13.55 2.63
N ARG A 490 5.54 -12.37 2.02
CA ARG A 490 5.14 -11.11 2.64
C ARG A 490 4.07 -10.44 1.79
N PRO A 491 2.81 -10.41 2.26
CA PRO A 491 1.78 -9.63 1.59
C PRO A 491 2.07 -8.14 1.76
N THR A 492 1.74 -7.34 0.76
CA THR A 492 1.65 -5.89 0.92
C THR A 492 0.34 -5.58 1.63
N ILE A 493 0.41 -5.10 2.86
CA ILE A 493 -0.78 -4.76 3.64
C ILE A 493 -1.31 -3.42 3.15
N LEU A 494 -2.54 -3.39 2.64
CA LEU A 494 -3.20 -2.20 2.12
C LEU A 494 -4.12 -1.53 3.13
N MET A 495 -4.68 -2.31 4.03
CA MET A 495 -5.47 -1.84 5.19
C MET A 495 -5.24 -2.78 6.37
N ARG A 496 -5.09 -2.22 7.58
CA ARG A 496 -4.88 -2.97 8.82
C ARG A 496 -5.58 -2.33 10.02
N TYR A 497 -5.77 -3.12 11.07
CA TYR A 497 -6.57 -2.73 12.23
C TYR A 497 -6.04 -1.49 12.96
N ALA A 498 -4.71 -1.29 13.04
CA ALA A 498 -4.15 -0.07 13.64
C ALA A 498 -4.61 1.20 12.91
N GLU A 499 -4.76 1.17 11.58
CA GLU A 499 -5.31 2.32 10.84
C GLU A 499 -6.75 2.62 11.26
N ILE A 500 -7.56 1.59 11.49
CA ILE A 500 -8.96 1.75 11.95
C ILE A 500 -9.00 2.44 13.33
N LEU A 501 -8.13 2.02 14.25
CA LEU A 501 -8.03 2.65 15.57
C LEU A 501 -7.58 4.13 15.45
N LEU A 502 -6.64 4.42 14.55
CA LEU A 502 -6.19 5.79 14.28
C LEU A 502 -7.29 6.66 13.63
N ILE A 503 -8.10 6.09 12.74
CA ILE A 503 -9.29 6.77 12.19
C ILE A 503 -10.29 7.07 13.30
N ALA A 504 -10.55 6.12 14.18
CA ALA A 504 -11.47 6.30 15.30
C ALA A 504 -10.97 7.34 16.29
N ALA A 505 -9.66 7.31 16.63
CA ALA A 505 -9.06 8.32 17.50
C ALA A 505 -9.20 9.73 16.93
N GLU A 506 -8.89 9.90 15.64
CA GLU A 506 -8.95 11.19 14.96
C GLU A 506 -10.40 11.70 14.87
N THR A 507 -11.32 10.87 14.39
CA THR A 507 -12.70 11.29 14.21
C THR A 507 -13.39 11.60 15.54
N ALA A 508 -13.15 10.82 16.60
CA ALA A 508 -13.65 11.10 17.94
C ALA A 508 -13.10 12.43 18.48
N ASN A 509 -11.81 12.70 18.29
CA ASN A 509 -11.18 13.94 18.73
C ASN A 509 -11.74 15.17 18.02
N GLU A 510 -12.05 15.07 16.72
CA GLU A 510 -12.58 16.20 15.96
C GLU A 510 -14.05 16.55 16.29
N LEU A 511 -14.78 15.65 16.94
CA LEU A 511 -16.18 15.90 17.35
C LEU A 511 -16.33 16.80 18.57
N VAL A 512 -15.29 16.97 19.39
CA VAL A 512 -15.39 17.89 20.55
C VAL A 512 -15.03 19.31 20.14
N ALA A 513 -15.47 20.28 20.94
CA ALA A 513 -15.18 21.70 20.72
C ALA A 513 -13.69 21.99 20.88
N ASP A 514 -13.22 23.05 20.20
CA ASP A 514 -11.85 23.53 20.37
C ASP A 514 -11.60 23.99 21.82
N GLY A 515 -10.43 23.70 22.36
CA GLY A 515 -10.04 23.94 23.75
C GLY A 515 -10.64 22.94 24.77
N ALA A 516 -11.53 22.04 24.36
CA ALA A 516 -12.05 20.97 25.20
C ALA A 516 -11.00 19.89 25.48
N LEU A 517 -11.23 19.10 26.52
CA LEU A 517 -10.46 17.87 26.73
C LEU A 517 -10.74 16.86 25.61
N ALA A 518 -9.71 16.15 25.20
CA ALA A 518 -9.87 15.04 24.28
C ALA A 518 -10.77 13.94 24.85
N PRO A 519 -11.64 13.31 24.04
CA PRO A 519 -12.48 12.21 24.51
C PRO A 519 -11.66 11.04 25.02
N GLU A 520 -12.12 10.37 26.06
CA GLU A 520 -11.43 9.18 26.60
C GLU A 520 -11.27 8.10 25.55
N GLU A 521 -12.29 7.90 24.72
CA GLU A 521 -12.24 6.94 23.63
C GLU A 521 -11.09 7.22 22.64
N SER A 522 -10.84 8.49 22.28
CA SER A 522 -9.72 8.87 21.43
C SER A 522 -8.37 8.53 22.07
N LYS A 523 -8.23 8.80 23.37
CA LYS A 523 -7.03 8.47 24.16
C LYS A 523 -6.81 6.96 24.23
N GLU A 524 -7.87 6.20 24.45
CA GLU A 524 -7.81 4.75 24.57
C GLU A 524 -7.32 4.07 23.30
N TYR A 525 -7.78 4.49 22.12
CA TYR A 525 -7.27 3.93 20.85
C TYR A 525 -5.76 4.16 20.68
N ILE A 526 -5.25 5.32 21.08
CA ILE A 526 -3.80 5.58 21.04
C ILE A 526 -3.06 4.73 22.08
N ARG A 527 -3.61 4.57 23.29
CA ARG A 527 -3.02 3.71 24.32
C ARG A 527 -2.93 2.26 23.86
N MET A 528 -3.95 1.73 23.19
CA MET A 528 -3.92 0.37 22.62
C MET A 528 -2.77 0.19 21.63
N ILE A 529 -2.56 1.15 20.74
CA ILE A 529 -1.47 1.13 19.76
C ILE A 529 -0.11 1.17 20.46
N ARG A 530 0.06 2.07 21.43
CA ARG A 530 1.30 2.25 22.20
C ARG A 530 1.62 1.06 23.09
N GLN A 531 0.61 0.43 23.69
CA GLN A 531 0.77 -0.82 24.42
C GLN A 531 1.34 -1.93 23.51
N ARG A 532 0.77 -2.12 22.31
CA ARG A 532 1.28 -3.07 21.35
C ARG A 532 2.70 -2.72 20.89
N ALA A 533 3.01 -1.41 20.77
CA ALA A 533 4.33 -0.91 20.40
C ALA A 533 5.40 -1.09 21.52
N GLU A 534 5.02 -1.62 22.68
CA GLU A 534 5.91 -1.80 23.83
C GLU A 534 6.40 -0.46 24.44
N ILE A 535 5.64 0.62 24.25
CA ILE A 535 5.84 1.86 25.02
C ILE A 535 5.62 1.52 26.50
N GLU A 536 6.37 2.15 27.38
CA GLU A 536 6.25 1.92 28.82
C GLU A 536 4.88 2.38 29.34
N GLU A 537 4.30 1.58 30.20
CA GLU A 537 2.94 1.83 30.72
C GLU A 537 2.83 3.17 31.46
N GLY A 538 3.89 3.55 32.17
CA GLY A 538 3.87 4.71 33.04
C GLY A 538 2.87 4.56 34.19
N GLU A 539 2.54 5.67 34.86
CA GLU A 539 1.53 5.66 35.91
C GLU A 539 0.14 5.41 35.33
N SER A 540 -0.59 4.47 35.90
CA SER A 540 -1.99 4.15 35.53
C SER A 540 -2.20 3.73 34.07
N ASN A 541 -1.24 3.04 33.46
CA ASN A 541 -1.29 2.47 32.11
C ASN A 541 -1.58 3.53 31.00
N LYS A 542 -0.99 4.71 31.12
CA LYS A 542 -1.27 5.83 30.21
C LYS A 542 -0.39 5.89 28.98
N TYR A 543 0.73 5.18 28.96
CA TYR A 543 1.64 5.11 27.80
C TYR A 543 2.03 6.49 27.21
N GLY A 544 2.25 7.48 28.09
CA GLY A 544 2.53 8.88 27.70
C GLY A 544 1.33 9.67 27.15
N VAL A 545 0.10 9.17 27.29
CA VAL A 545 -1.14 9.90 26.90
C VAL A 545 -1.77 10.50 28.15
N MET A 546 -1.68 11.82 28.31
CA MET A 546 -2.17 12.53 29.49
C MET A 546 -3.68 12.57 29.55
N ASP A 547 -4.26 12.51 30.76
CA ASP A 547 -5.73 12.57 30.94
C ASP A 547 -6.30 13.94 30.61
N ASP A 548 -5.55 15.00 30.92
CA ASP A 548 -5.91 16.40 30.72
C ASP A 548 -5.53 16.96 29.34
N ILE A 549 -5.11 16.09 28.41
CA ILE A 549 -4.74 16.49 27.06
C ILE A 549 -5.93 17.13 26.34
N LYS A 550 -5.71 18.31 25.77
CA LYS A 550 -6.74 19.02 25.02
C LYS A 550 -6.81 18.55 23.57
N LYS A 551 -7.94 18.85 22.92
CA LYS A 551 -8.21 18.50 21.53
C LYS A 551 -7.05 18.79 20.59
N GLU A 552 -6.46 19.99 20.67
CA GLU A 552 -5.40 20.45 19.77
C GLU A 552 -4.11 19.65 19.96
N ASP A 553 -3.73 19.36 21.20
CA ASP A 553 -2.54 18.59 21.50
C ASP A 553 -2.77 17.10 21.21
N MET A 554 -3.98 16.61 21.46
CA MET A 554 -4.36 15.24 21.04
C MET A 554 -4.34 15.10 19.51
N ARG A 555 -4.77 16.11 18.75
CA ARG A 555 -4.65 16.13 17.28
C ARG A 555 -3.20 15.98 16.85
N LYS A 556 -2.27 16.73 17.44
CA LYS A 556 -0.82 16.61 17.16
C LYS A 556 -0.29 15.23 17.53
N LEU A 557 -0.71 14.70 18.68
CA LEU A 557 -0.35 13.35 19.11
C LEU A 557 -0.82 12.29 18.10
N ILE A 558 -2.08 12.36 17.65
CA ILE A 558 -2.63 11.47 16.63
C ILE A 558 -1.87 11.60 15.31
N GLN A 559 -1.53 12.83 14.90
CA GLN A 559 -0.76 13.07 13.67
C GLN A 559 0.64 12.43 13.73
N THR A 560 1.32 12.55 14.87
CA THR A 560 2.61 11.90 15.10
C THR A 560 2.46 10.39 15.18
N GLU A 561 1.46 9.90 15.91
CA GLU A 561 1.20 8.47 16.04
C GLU A 561 0.92 7.82 14.67
N ARG A 562 0.12 8.49 13.81
CA ARG A 562 -0.09 8.05 12.43
C ARG A 562 1.22 8.03 11.63
N GLN A 563 2.07 9.02 11.77
CA GLN A 563 3.36 9.09 11.07
C GLN A 563 4.26 7.89 11.41
N ILE A 564 4.46 7.64 12.70
CA ILE A 564 5.39 6.58 13.13
C ILE A 564 4.81 5.17 12.98
N GLU A 565 3.52 5.00 13.26
CA GLU A 565 2.83 3.73 13.14
C GLU A 565 2.71 3.28 11.67
N LEU A 566 2.31 4.21 10.79
CA LEU A 566 2.06 3.95 9.38
C LEU A 566 3.24 4.35 8.46
N ALA A 567 4.44 4.55 9.04
CA ALA A 567 5.64 4.87 8.26
C ALA A 567 5.86 3.85 7.13
N PHE A 568 6.18 4.33 5.94
CA PHE A 568 6.40 3.55 4.72
C PHE A 568 5.18 2.75 4.21
N GLU A 569 3.98 3.10 4.65
CA GLU A 569 2.71 2.53 4.17
C GLU A 569 1.96 3.52 3.26
N GLU A 570 2.63 4.53 2.73
CA GLU A 570 2.11 5.58 1.84
C GLU A 570 0.99 6.46 2.45
N HIS A 571 0.85 6.49 3.76
CA HIS A 571 -0.17 7.32 4.42
C HIS A 571 0.28 8.77 4.59
N ARG A 572 1.54 9.02 4.94
CA ARG A 572 2.04 10.34 5.35
C ARG A 572 1.80 11.43 4.29
N TYR A 573 2.07 11.13 3.01
CA TYR A 573 1.85 12.08 1.91
C TYR A 573 0.40 12.60 1.86
N TRP A 574 -0.55 11.69 2.01
CA TRP A 574 -1.97 12.04 2.00
C TRP A 574 -2.41 12.71 3.30
N ASP A 575 -1.91 12.29 4.43
CA ASP A 575 -2.22 12.82 5.74
C ASP A 575 -1.82 14.30 5.86
N VAL A 576 -0.58 14.65 5.50
CA VAL A 576 -0.14 16.06 5.58
C VAL A 576 -0.92 16.98 4.63
N ARG A 577 -1.37 16.45 3.49
CA ARG A 577 -2.21 17.18 2.54
C ARG A 577 -3.63 17.37 3.08
N ARG A 578 -4.28 16.29 3.53
CA ARG A 578 -5.66 16.37 4.04
C ARG A 578 -5.79 17.22 5.31
N TRP A 579 -4.75 17.29 6.13
CA TRP A 579 -4.66 18.17 7.29
C TRP A 579 -4.26 19.61 6.94
N LYS A 580 -3.80 19.88 5.72
CA LYS A 580 -3.27 21.16 5.24
C LYS A 580 -2.02 21.65 5.98
N ILE A 581 -1.19 20.74 6.47
CA ILE A 581 0.08 21.02 7.16
C ILE A 581 1.31 20.76 6.28
N ALA A 582 1.14 20.45 5.00
CA ALA A 582 2.24 20.12 4.10
C ALA A 582 3.29 21.24 4.02
N LYS A 583 2.87 22.51 4.02
CA LYS A 583 3.78 23.66 4.02
C LYS A 583 4.65 23.71 5.28
N GLU A 584 4.10 23.33 6.44
CA GLU A 584 4.81 23.36 7.72
C GLU A 584 5.83 22.24 7.84
N VAL A 585 5.46 21.03 7.37
CA VAL A 585 6.25 19.83 7.63
C VAL A 585 7.08 19.33 6.45
N LEU A 586 6.75 19.76 5.22
CA LEU A 586 7.47 19.30 4.02
C LEU A 586 8.38 20.35 3.40
N CYS A 587 8.25 21.63 3.77
CA CYS A 587 9.14 22.68 3.26
C CYS A 587 10.51 22.62 3.95
N GLY A 588 11.54 23.05 3.20
CA GLY A 588 12.93 23.05 3.67
C GLY A 588 13.69 21.78 3.30
N PRO A 589 14.97 21.68 3.64
CA PRO A 589 15.81 20.53 3.36
C PRO A 589 15.39 19.30 4.16
N SER A 590 15.70 18.12 3.65
CA SER A 590 15.73 16.89 4.43
C SER A 590 17.10 16.76 5.11
N HIS A 591 17.15 16.17 6.29
CA HIS A 591 18.37 15.98 7.06
C HIS A 591 18.73 14.52 7.20
N GLY A 592 20.00 14.26 7.44
CA GLY A 592 20.55 12.97 7.77
C GLY A 592 21.54 13.07 8.93
N MET A 593 22.11 11.95 9.35
CA MET A 593 23.08 11.86 10.41
C MET A 593 24.44 11.47 9.86
N GLU A 594 25.41 12.34 10.00
CA GLU A 594 26.81 12.03 9.76
C GLU A 594 27.49 11.65 11.09
N ILE A 595 28.02 10.46 11.14
CA ILE A 595 28.77 9.94 12.31
C ILE A 595 30.22 9.76 11.89
N THR A 596 31.12 10.44 12.56
CA THR A 596 32.57 10.31 12.33
C THR A 596 33.21 9.52 13.48
N ARG A 597 33.89 8.44 13.14
CA ARG A 597 34.70 7.70 14.12
C ARG A 597 35.95 8.53 14.43
N ARG A 598 36.15 8.83 15.71
CA ARG A 598 37.36 9.46 16.24
C ARG A 598 38.36 8.44 16.70
#